data_0e4b5a91cf3d24916bd5ca5af0ce196c
#
_entry.id   0e4b5a91cf3d24916bd5ca5af0ce196c
#
_cell.length_a   1.000
_cell.length_b   1.000
_cell.length_c   1.000
_cell.angle_alpha   90.00
_cell.angle_beta   90.00
_cell.angle_gamma   90.00
#
_symmetry.space_group_name_H-M   'P 1'
#
loop_
_entity.id
_entity.type
_entity.pdbx_description
1 polymer ?
#
loop_
_entity_poly.entity_id
_entity_poly.type
_entity_poly.pdbx_seq_one_letter_code
_entity_poly.pdbx_strand_id
1 'polypeptide(L)'
;MKGPYTVTWAEIPRGQWRPEWIKAGMTRPCCQLRLSLYGHPMSGKYWENHFTEKLLKCDFEPIPGWECLFFHRRLRLILSVYVDDFKLVGKQENLKEGWKLITGSGLVLDPPTPLGDYLGCGQFPVHVAPEEASRRLEHLRPSSTISKV
;
A
#
# COMPACT_ATOMS: atom_id res chain seq x y z
N MET A 1 -6.31 -7.69 -9.55
CA MET A 1 -6.70 -7.97 -8.15
C MET A 1 -7.73 -9.09 -8.15
N LYS A 2 -7.57 -10.15 -7.33
CA LYS A 2 -8.59 -11.20 -7.21
C LYS A 2 -9.89 -10.57 -6.70
N GLY A 3 -11.04 -11.11 -7.12
CA GLY A 3 -12.34 -10.63 -6.67
C GLY A 3 -12.57 -10.81 -5.17
N PRO A 4 -13.69 -10.30 -4.64
CA PRO A 4 -14.01 -10.41 -3.23
C PRO A 4 -14.06 -11.89 -2.81
N TYR A 5 -13.45 -12.21 -1.66
CA TYR A 5 -13.52 -13.57 -1.09
C TYR A 5 -14.96 -13.96 -0.72
N THR A 6 -15.83 -12.98 -0.51
CA THR A 6 -17.28 -13.16 -0.30
C THR A 6 -18.03 -12.85 -1.58
N VAL A 7 -18.91 -13.74 -1.99
CA VAL A 7 -19.77 -13.51 -3.16
C VAL A 7 -20.65 -12.30 -2.88
N THR A 8 -20.44 -11.25 -3.64
CA THR A 8 -21.16 -9.97 -3.50
C THR A 8 -21.89 -9.66 -4.81
N TRP A 9 -23.14 -9.26 -4.68
CA TRP A 9 -23.99 -8.85 -5.79
C TRP A 9 -24.26 -7.34 -5.70
N ALA A 10 -24.17 -6.65 -6.83
CA ALA A 10 -24.49 -5.23 -6.93
C ALA A 10 -25.71 -5.05 -7.84
N GLU A 11 -26.66 -4.24 -7.39
CA GLU A 11 -27.79 -3.82 -8.20
C GLU A 11 -27.29 -2.84 -9.29
N ILE A 12 -27.77 -3.03 -10.52
CA ILE A 12 -27.37 -2.20 -11.63
C ILE A 12 -28.24 -0.95 -11.66
N PRO A 13 -27.64 0.26 -11.66
CA PRO A 13 -28.39 1.51 -11.73
C PRO A 13 -29.28 1.56 -12.97
N ARG A 14 -30.50 2.09 -12.84
CA ARG A 14 -31.51 2.09 -13.89
C ARG A 14 -31.05 2.71 -15.23
N GLY A 15 -30.18 3.71 -15.17
CA GLY A 15 -29.59 4.34 -16.36
C GLY A 15 -28.64 3.44 -17.15
N GLN A 16 -28.22 2.29 -16.59
CA GLN A 16 -27.35 1.30 -17.24
C GLN A 16 -28.09 0.02 -17.65
N TRP A 17 -29.44 0.01 -17.50
CA TRP A 17 -30.21 -1.16 -17.87
C TRP A 17 -30.24 -1.36 -19.37
N ARG A 18 -30.06 -2.60 -19.80
CA ARG A 18 -30.18 -2.97 -21.21
C ARG A 18 -31.64 -2.99 -21.60
N PRO A 19 -31.96 -2.60 -22.84
CA PRO A 19 -33.34 -2.64 -23.38
C PRO A 19 -34.02 -4.00 -23.21
N GLU A 20 -33.26 -5.09 -23.37
CA GLU A 20 -33.77 -6.47 -23.23
C GLU A 20 -34.26 -6.75 -21.80
N TRP A 21 -33.61 -6.20 -20.78
CA TRP A 21 -34.00 -6.40 -19.39
C TRP A 21 -35.33 -5.68 -19.08
N ILE A 22 -35.49 -4.48 -19.66
CA ILE A 22 -36.71 -3.70 -19.53
C ILE A 22 -37.88 -4.46 -20.20
N LYS A 23 -37.65 -4.98 -21.42
CA LYS A 23 -38.65 -5.78 -22.16
C LYS A 23 -39.01 -7.08 -21.43
N ALA A 24 -38.04 -7.69 -20.74
CA ALA A 24 -38.24 -8.89 -19.91
C ALA A 24 -38.92 -8.61 -18.56
N GLY A 25 -39.26 -7.34 -18.25
CA GLY A 25 -39.93 -6.97 -17.02
C GLY A 25 -39.06 -7.08 -15.75
N MET A 26 -37.70 -7.04 -15.90
CA MET A 26 -36.83 -7.07 -14.75
C MET A 26 -37.03 -5.83 -13.91
N THR A 27 -37.14 -6.02 -12.58
CA THR A 27 -37.36 -4.93 -11.62
C THR A 27 -36.09 -4.52 -10.88
N ARG A 28 -35.14 -5.45 -10.68
CA ARG A 28 -33.88 -5.21 -9.95
C ARG A 28 -32.76 -6.09 -10.50
N PRO A 29 -32.27 -5.81 -11.74
CA PRO A 29 -31.17 -6.57 -12.28
C PRO A 29 -29.90 -6.38 -11.44
N CYS A 30 -29.24 -7.49 -11.10
CA CYS A 30 -28.03 -7.53 -10.31
C CYS A 30 -26.91 -8.22 -11.07
N CYS A 31 -25.66 -7.86 -10.78
CA CYS A 31 -24.49 -8.58 -11.26
C CYS A 31 -23.59 -8.99 -10.09
N GLN A 32 -22.92 -10.13 -10.24
CA GLN A 32 -21.92 -10.56 -9.30
C GLN A 32 -20.63 -9.74 -9.49
N LEU A 33 -20.09 -9.20 -8.39
CA LEU A 33 -18.80 -8.53 -8.41
C LEU A 33 -17.68 -9.57 -8.55
N ARG A 34 -16.91 -9.45 -9.62
CA ARG A 34 -15.72 -10.27 -9.87
C ARG A 34 -14.42 -9.63 -9.39
N LEU A 35 -14.43 -8.32 -9.21
CA LEU A 35 -13.31 -7.52 -8.72
C LEU A 35 -13.76 -6.72 -7.51
N SER A 36 -12.81 -6.25 -6.72
CA SER A 36 -13.11 -5.32 -5.62
C SER A 36 -13.65 -4.00 -6.18
N LEU A 37 -14.74 -3.53 -5.60
CA LEU A 37 -15.35 -2.26 -5.93
C LEU A 37 -14.99 -1.22 -4.88
N TYR A 38 -14.65 -0.01 -5.31
CA TYR A 38 -14.43 1.11 -4.41
C TYR A 38 -15.69 1.35 -3.56
N GLY A 39 -15.53 1.57 -2.26
CA GLY A 39 -16.65 1.68 -1.31
C GLY A 39 -17.17 0.35 -0.74
N HIS A 40 -16.73 -0.80 -1.23
CA HIS A 40 -17.05 -2.08 -0.59
C HIS A 40 -16.34 -2.17 0.78
N PRO A 41 -17.02 -2.58 1.87
CA PRO A 41 -16.45 -2.58 3.23
C PRO A 41 -15.12 -3.33 3.37
N MET A 42 -14.92 -4.38 2.58
CA MET A 42 -13.71 -5.21 2.61
C MET A 42 -12.65 -4.81 1.57
N SER A 43 -12.87 -3.77 0.77
CA SER A 43 -11.93 -3.40 -0.31
C SER A 43 -10.56 -3.03 0.22
N GLY A 44 -10.48 -2.30 1.33
CA GLY A 44 -9.21 -1.96 1.98
C GLY A 44 -8.43 -3.22 2.37
N LYS A 45 -9.09 -4.21 2.97
CA LYS A 45 -8.45 -5.47 3.38
C LYS A 45 -8.01 -6.32 2.18
N TYR A 46 -8.79 -6.32 1.10
CA TYR A 46 -8.41 -7.01 -0.13
C TYR A 46 -7.20 -6.36 -0.80
N TRP A 47 -7.14 -5.04 -0.77
CA TRP A 47 -6.00 -4.28 -1.26
C TRP A 47 -4.75 -4.54 -0.42
N GLU A 48 -4.86 -4.43 0.91
CA GLU A 48 -3.77 -4.75 1.85
C GLU A 48 -3.20 -6.16 1.62
N ASN A 49 -4.06 -7.17 1.54
CA ASN A 49 -3.62 -8.53 1.28
C ASN A 49 -2.92 -8.66 -0.10
N HIS A 50 -3.44 -7.94 -1.12
CA HIS A 50 -2.88 -7.97 -2.46
C HIS A 50 -1.48 -7.38 -2.52
N PHE A 51 -1.27 -6.16 -2.01
CA PHE A 51 0.06 -5.56 -2.04
C PHE A 51 1.03 -6.27 -1.10
N THR A 52 0.57 -6.75 0.07
CA THR A 52 1.41 -7.52 0.99
C THR A 52 1.94 -8.79 0.32
N GLU A 53 1.08 -9.58 -0.34
CA GLU A 53 1.52 -10.77 -1.09
C GLU A 53 2.58 -10.44 -2.14
N LYS A 54 2.44 -9.31 -2.83
CA LYS A 54 3.39 -8.86 -3.85
C LYS A 54 4.71 -8.39 -3.25
N LEU A 55 4.65 -7.63 -2.17
CA LEU A 55 5.84 -7.10 -1.47
C LEU A 55 6.66 -8.23 -0.85
N LEU A 56 6.04 -9.24 -0.26
CA LEU A 56 6.73 -10.42 0.27
C LEU A 56 7.53 -11.16 -0.82
N LYS A 57 7.03 -11.23 -2.06
CA LYS A 57 7.76 -11.81 -3.20
C LYS A 57 8.98 -11.01 -3.63
N CYS A 58 9.11 -9.78 -3.16
CA CYS A 58 10.23 -8.88 -3.42
C CYS A 58 11.12 -8.68 -2.19
N ASP A 59 11.05 -9.58 -1.21
CA ASP A 59 11.81 -9.53 0.05
C ASP A 59 11.54 -8.30 0.93
N PHE A 60 10.38 -7.65 0.75
CA PHE A 60 9.89 -6.65 1.68
C PHE A 60 9.10 -7.35 2.79
N GLU A 61 9.64 -7.36 4.00
CA GLU A 61 9.03 -7.97 5.18
C GLU A 61 8.25 -6.93 5.98
N PRO A 62 7.03 -7.24 6.47
CA PRO A 62 6.28 -6.32 7.32
C PRO A 62 7.05 -6.08 8.63
N ILE A 63 7.03 -4.84 9.11
CA ILE A 63 7.65 -4.47 10.38
C ILE A 63 6.68 -4.80 11.51
N PRO A 64 7.04 -5.70 12.46
CA PRO A 64 6.15 -6.05 13.57
C PRO A 64 5.69 -4.83 14.39
N GLY A 65 4.39 -4.75 14.65
CA GLY A 65 3.79 -3.64 15.40
C GLY A 65 3.53 -2.36 14.59
N TRP A 66 3.88 -2.35 13.29
CA TRP A 66 3.66 -1.21 12.41
C TRP A 66 2.88 -1.65 11.16
N GLU A 67 1.61 -1.32 11.12
CA GLU A 67 0.77 -1.62 9.96
C GLU A 67 1.25 -0.87 8.71
N CYS A 68 1.17 -1.53 7.56
CA CYS A 68 1.54 -0.98 6.26
C CYS A 68 2.98 -0.43 6.14
N LEU A 69 3.88 -0.82 7.06
CA LEU A 69 5.31 -0.56 6.96
C LEU A 69 6.06 -1.87 6.67
N PHE A 70 6.97 -1.79 5.70
CA PHE A 70 7.77 -2.92 5.24
C PHE A 70 9.24 -2.57 5.21
N PHE A 71 10.10 -3.56 5.46
CA PHE A 71 11.55 -3.40 5.44
C PHE A 71 12.19 -4.41 4.48
N HIS A 72 13.06 -3.93 3.60
CA HIS A 72 13.88 -4.77 2.74
C HIS A 72 15.30 -4.86 3.30
N ARG A 73 15.67 -6.02 3.86
CA ARG A 73 16.94 -6.20 4.62
C ARG A 73 18.17 -5.92 3.79
N ARG A 74 18.29 -6.51 2.61
CA ARG A 74 19.47 -6.37 1.73
C ARG A 74 19.65 -4.93 1.26
N LEU A 75 18.61 -4.28 0.79
CA LEU A 75 18.66 -2.91 0.28
C LEU A 75 18.59 -1.85 1.39
N ARG A 76 18.27 -2.25 2.62
CA ARG A 76 18.06 -1.34 3.76
C ARG A 76 17.08 -0.22 3.41
N LEU A 77 15.94 -0.61 2.84
CA LEU A 77 14.86 0.27 2.44
C LEU A 77 13.65 0.05 3.35
N ILE A 78 12.99 1.14 3.72
CA ILE A 78 11.69 1.13 4.38
C ILE A 78 10.66 1.59 3.36
N LEU A 79 9.57 0.83 3.24
CA LEU A 79 8.42 1.16 2.41
C LEU A 79 7.21 1.43 3.31
N SER A 80 6.62 2.59 3.17
CA SER A 80 5.31 2.93 3.74
C SER A 80 4.25 2.88 2.65
N VAL A 81 3.13 2.23 2.95
CA VAL A 81 1.98 2.13 2.05
C VAL A 81 0.76 2.75 2.74
N TYR A 82 0.16 3.73 2.12
CA TYR A 82 -1.09 4.32 2.58
C TYR A 82 -2.08 4.37 1.41
N VAL A 83 -3.04 3.45 1.41
CA VAL A 83 -3.99 3.24 0.31
C VAL A 83 -3.25 3.08 -1.03
N ASP A 84 -3.23 4.11 -1.88
CA ASP A 84 -2.58 4.11 -3.19
C ASP A 84 -1.19 4.79 -3.15
N ASP A 85 -0.84 5.41 -2.02
CA ASP A 85 0.42 6.14 -1.84
C ASP A 85 1.53 5.22 -1.32
N PHE A 86 2.59 5.09 -2.09
CA PHE A 86 3.78 4.31 -1.76
C PHE A 86 4.96 5.24 -1.54
N LYS A 87 5.59 5.16 -0.36
CA LYS A 87 6.78 5.96 -0.04
C LYS A 87 7.94 5.06 0.33
N LEU A 88 9.00 5.11 -0.49
CA LEU A 88 10.22 4.34 -0.29
C LEU A 88 11.32 5.23 0.26
N VAL A 89 11.94 4.81 1.36
CA VAL A 89 12.97 5.56 2.08
C VAL A 89 14.19 4.68 2.31
N GLY A 90 15.38 5.27 2.17
CA GLY A 90 16.65 4.61 2.43
C GLY A 90 17.81 5.26 1.65
N LYS A 91 18.90 4.52 1.45
CA LYS A 91 20.03 5.02 0.68
C LYS A 91 19.63 5.26 -0.77
N GLN A 92 19.98 6.43 -1.29
CA GLN A 92 19.62 6.87 -2.63
C GLN A 92 20.05 5.90 -3.73
N GLU A 93 21.22 5.31 -3.59
CA GLU A 93 21.77 4.30 -4.51
C GLU A 93 20.87 3.06 -4.64
N ASN A 94 20.11 2.72 -3.59
CA ASN A 94 19.26 1.54 -3.54
C ASN A 94 17.80 1.81 -3.96
N LEU A 95 17.37 3.07 -3.99
CA LEU A 95 15.97 3.42 -4.29
C LEU A 95 15.53 2.93 -5.66
N LYS A 96 16.39 3.10 -6.67
CA LYS A 96 16.10 2.67 -8.06
C LYS A 96 15.85 1.16 -8.14
N GLU A 97 16.67 0.37 -7.46
CA GLU A 97 16.51 -1.09 -7.41
C GLU A 97 15.25 -1.47 -6.63
N GLY A 98 15.00 -0.82 -5.49
CA GLY A 98 13.78 -1.03 -4.69
C GLY A 98 12.51 -0.79 -5.51
N TRP A 99 12.42 0.33 -6.21
CA TRP A 99 11.27 0.62 -7.09
C TRP A 99 11.13 -0.40 -8.22
N LYS A 100 12.24 -0.82 -8.83
CA LYS A 100 12.22 -1.87 -9.87
C LYS A 100 11.65 -3.19 -9.34
N LEU A 101 11.99 -3.58 -8.13
CA LEU A 101 11.45 -4.79 -7.49
C LEU A 101 9.93 -4.66 -7.26
N ILE A 102 9.50 -3.52 -6.68
CA ILE A 102 8.09 -3.27 -6.38
C ILE A 102 7.24 -3.28 -7.66
N THR A 103 7.63 -2.53 -8.68
CA THR A 103 6.89 -2.49 -9.96
C THR A 103 6.94 -3.82 -10.70
N GLY A 104 8.08 -4.53 -10.64
CA GLY A 104 8.25 -5.87 -11.21
C GLY A 104 7.39 -6.95 -10.54
N SER A 105 6.90 -6.72 -9.33
CA SER A 105 6.00 -7.64 -8.62
C SER A 105 4.61 -7.77 -9.23
N GLY A 106 4.27 -6.89 -10.19
CA GLY A 106 2.96 -6.79 -10.83
C GLY A 106 1.98 -5.90 -10.06
N LEU A 107 2.49 -5.02 -9.17
CA LEU A 107 1.75 -3.87 -8.69
C LEU A 107 1.72 -2.80 -9.78
N VAL A 108 0.54 -2.30 -10.08
CA VAL A 108 0.35 -1.19 -11.02
C VAL A 108 0.42 0.10 -10.21
N LEU A 109 1.53 0.82 -10.34
CA LEU A 109 1.81 2.05 -9.63
C LEU A 109 2.21 3.13 -10.65
N ASP A 110 1.94 4.38 -10.32
CA ASP A 110 2.48 5.51 -11.06
C ASP A 110 4.01 5.58 -10.96
N PRO A 111 4.69 6.17 -11.93
CA PRO A 111 6.14 6.35 -11.87
C PRO A 111 6.55 7.08 -10.58
N PRO A 112 7.65 6.65 -9.91
CA PRO A 112 8.10 7.31 -8.70
C PRO A 112 8.48 8.76 -8.97
N THR A 113 8.00 9.66 -8.12
CA THR A 113 8.28 11.09 -8.16
C THR A 113 9.38 11.47 -7.16
N PRO A 114 10.07 12.60 -7.37
CA PRO A 114 10.96 13.17 -6.36
C PRO A 114 10.23 13.46 -5.04
N LEU A 115 11.01 13.76 -3.99
CA LEU A 115 10.47 14.19 -2.71
C LEU A 115 9.54 15.40 -2.90
N GLY A 116 8.34 15.31 -2.37
CA GLY A 116 7.29 16.33 -2.50
C GLY A 116 6.23 16.13 -1.42
N ASP A 117 4.97 16.32 -1.76
CA ASP A 117 3.87 16.13 -0.83
C ASP A 117 3.61 14.63 -0.57
N TYR A 118 3.41 14.29 0.69
CA TYR A 118 3.00 12.95 1.12
C TYR A 118 1.97 13.06 2.24
N LEU A 119 0.81 12.48 2.05
CA LEU A 119 -0.32 12.54 2.99
C LEU A 119 -0.70 13.97 3.40
N GLY A 120 -0.68 14.90 2.43
CA GLY A 120 -1.02 16.31 2.66
C GLY A 120 0.07 17.12 3.36
N CYS A 121 1.24 16.54 3.59
CA CYS A 121 2.39 17.23 4.18
C CYS A 121 3.50 17.44 3.16
N GLY A 122 3.89 18.69 2.93
CA GLY A 122 5.06 19.04 2.13
C GLY A 122 6.35 18.50 2.76
N GLN A 123 7.20 17.89 1.95
CA GLN A 123 8.46 17.32 2.39
C GLN A 123 9.62 17.95 1.61
N PHE A 124 10.63 18.35 2.34
CA PHE A 124 11.83 18.96 1.77
C PHE A 124 13.07 18.46 2.51
N PRO A 125 14.23 18.36 1.81
CA PRO A 125 15.47 17.94 2.43
C PRO A 125 15.93 18.98 3.44
N VAL A 126 16.32 18.51 4.63
CA VAL A 126 16.92 19.34 5.69
C VAL A 126 18.31 18.83 5.96
N HIS A 127 19.29 19.74 5.99
CA HIS A 127 20.63 19.39 6.41
C HIS A 127 20.71 19.41 7.93
N VAL A 128 21.04 18.26 8.53
CA VAL A 128 21.18 18.12 9.99
C VAL A 128 22.66 18.02 10.31
N ALA A 129 23.16 18.86 11.23
CA ALA A 129 24.54 18.79 11.69
C ALA A 129 24.83 17.41 12.31
N PRO A 130 26.05 16.85 12.16
CA PRO A 130 26.40 15.53 12.66
C PRO A 130 26.17 15.35 14.17
N GLU A 131 26.43 16.39 14.97
CA GLU A 131 26.20 16.39 16.41
C GLU A 131 24.72 16.25 16.76
N GLU A 132 23.85 16.97 16.04
CA GLU A 132 22.40 16.91 16.22
C GLU A 132 21.85 15.54 15.77
N ALA A 133 22.36 15.00 14.67
CA ALA A 133 22.00 13.67 14.20
C ALA A 133 22.38 12.60 15.24
N SER A 134 23.57 12.68 15.82
CA SER A 134 24.05 11.77 16.88
C SER A 134 23.17 11.85 18.13
N ARG A 135 22.85 13.07 18.57
CA ARG A 135 21.98 13.30 19.74
C ARG A 135 20.59 12.69 19.53
N ARG A 136 19.99 12.85 18.33
CA ARG A 136 18.67 12.27 18.02
C ARG A 136 18.71 10.75 17.97
N LEU A 137 19.79 10.18 17.45
CA LEU A 137 19.97 8.72 17.40
C LEU A 137 20.14 8.10 18.78
N GLU A 138 20.73 8.80 19.74
CA GLU A 138 20.84 8.32 21.12
C GLU A 138 19.47 8.10 21.79
N HIS A 139 18.51 8.98 21.53
CA HIS A 139 17.15 8.85 22.05
C HIS A 139 16.38 7.69 21.41
N LEU A 140 16.81 7.22 20.24
CA LEU A 140 16.18 6.10 19.52
C LEU A 140 16.83 4.74 19.84
N ARG A 141 17.93 4.72 20.63
CA ARG A 141 18.50 3.45 21.08
C ARG A 141 17.54 2.80 22.07
N PRO A 142 17.14 1.53 21.85
CA PRO A 142 16.33 0.83 22.82
C PRO A 142 17.09 0.83 24.14
N SER A 143 16.44 1.26 25.22
CA SER A 143 16.98 1.13 26.57
C SER A 143 17.29 -0.36 26.77
N SER A 144 18.52 -0.65 27.19
CA SER A 144 19.05 -2.01 27.39
C SER A 144 18.37 -2.79 28.55
N THR A 145 17.18 -2.35 28.96
CA THR A 145 16.39 -2.95 30.04
C THR A 145 15.14 -3.62 29.46
N ILE A 146 15.32 -4.58 28.53
CA ILE A 146 14.33 -5.61 28.36
C ILE A 146 14.87 -6.82 29.12
N SER A 147 14.52 -6.90 30.40
CA SER A 147 14.64 -8.13 31.17
C SER A 147 13.90 -9.23 30.42
N LYS A 148 14.64 -10.28 30.08
CA LYS A 148 14.05 -11.55 29.61
C LYS A 148 13.13 -12.06 30.74
N VAL A 149 11.84 -12.12 30.48
CA VAL A 149 10.90 -12.94 31.21
C VAL A 149 10.63 -14.17 30.38
#